data_c77963392c5cacc5108772b88130d477
#
_entry.id   c77963392c5cacc5108772b88130d477
#
_cell.length_a   1.000
_cell.length_b   1.000
_cell.length_c   1.000
_cell.angle_alpha   90.00
_cell.angle_beta   90.00
_cell.angle_gamma   90.00
#
_symmetry.space_group_name_H-M   'P 1'
#
loop_
_entity.id
_entity.type
_entity.pdbx_description
1 polymer ?
#
loop_
_entity_poly.entity_id
_entity_poly.type
_entity_poly.pdbx_seq_one_letter_code
_entity_poly.pdbx_strand_id
1 'polypeptide(L)'
;VSTKKVTNLEELKGVKIWSWEGDELSRAMIESMELVSVPLALPDVLSSLSTGIINAAYAPPLGILALQWHTKIKYLVDFPTTFSIGALLVSDKVWSKISPAHQKLIQEISAKYVKEAN
;
A
#
# COMPACT_ATOMS: atom_id res chain seq x y z
N VAL A 1 -6.11 -6.20 -5.22
CA VAL A 1 -5.82 -7.57 -5.68
C VAL A 1 -6.59 -8.58 -4.85
N SER A 2 -7.00 -9.71 -5.45
CA SER A 2 -7.87 -10.69 -4.80
C SER A 2 -7.52 -12.13 -5.18
N THR A 3 -7.78 -13.06 -4.26
CA THR A 3 -7.76 -14.50 -4.52
C THR A 3 -9.06 -15.00 -5.17
N LYS A 4 -10.14 -14.21 -5.07
CA LYS A 4 -11.47 -14.49 -5.64
C LYS A 4 -11.75 -13.54 -6.79
N LYS A 5 -12.50 -14.03 -7.79
CA LYS A 5 -12.98 -13.17 -8.87
C LYS A 5 -14.04 -12.23 -8.31
N VAL A 6 -13.91 -10.95 -8.63
CA VAL A 6 -14.86 -9.88 -8.26
C VAL A 6 -15.09 -9.02 -9.48
N THR A 7 -16.33 -8.89 -9.88
CA THR A 7 -16.75 -8.15 -11.08
C THR A 7 -17.70 -7.00 -10.78
N ASN A 8 -18.27 -6.98 -9.57
CA ASN A 8 -19.20 -5.95 -9.12
C ASN A 8 -19.13 -5.78 -7.60
N LEU A 9 -19.76 -4.74 -7.07
CA LEU A 9 -19.76 -4.42 -5.65
C LEU A 9 -20.46 -5.48 -4.77
N GLU A 10 -21.47 -6.15 -5.28
CA GLU A 10 -22.18 -7.20 -4.53
C GLU A 10 -21.26 -8.40 -4.24
N GLU A 11 -20.38 -8.74 -5.18
CA GLU A 11 -19.41 -9.83 -5.01
C GLU A 11 -18.27 -9.44 -4.04
N LEU A 12 -18.11 -8.15 -3.73
CA LEU A 12 -17.19 -7.68 -2.71
C LEU A 12 -17.71 -7.87 -1.28
N LYS A 13 -19.04 -7.94 -1.09
CA LYS A 13 -19.62 -8.08 0.25
C LYS A 13 -19.05 -9.29 0.98
N GLY A 14 -18.60 -9.08 2.20
CA GLY A 14 -18.00 -10.13 3.02
C GLY A 14 -16.62 -10.60 2.59
N VAL A 15 -16.01 -10.00 1.57
CA VAL A 15 -14.60 -10.25 1.24
C VAL A 15 -13.73 -9.75 2.38
N LYS A 16 -12.88 -10.62 2.90
CA LYS A 16 -11.91 -10.28 3.94
C LYS A 16 -10.73 -9.59 3.29
N ILE A 17 -10.62 -8.28 3.51
CA ILE A 17 -9.55 -7.47 2.95
C ILE A 17 -8.57 -7.04 4.03
N TRP A 18 -7.29 -7.10 3.69
CA TRP A 18 -6.25 -6.54 4.53
C TRP A 18 -6.44 -5.04 4.75
N SER A 19 -6.28 -4.61 5.99
CA SER A 19 -6.15 -3.20 6.34
C SER A 19 -4.86 -2.99 7.13
N TRP A 20 -4.22 -1.85 6.94
CA TRP A 20 -3.07 -1.49 7.76
C TRP A 20 -3.52 -1.08 9.16
N GLU A 21 -2.82 -1.56 10.18
CA GLU A 21 -3.07 -1.12 11.56
C GLU A 21 -2.85 0.40 11.68
N GLY A 22 -3.84 1.11 12.21
CA GLY A 22 -3.78 2.56 12.37
C GLY A 22 -4.18 3.39 11.15
N ASP A 23 -4.52 2.77 10.02
CA ASP A 23 -5.06 3.48 8.85
C ASP A 23 -6.59 3.59 8.94
N GLU A 24 -7.05 4.58 9.71
CA GLU A 24 -8.47 4.86 9.92
C GLU A 24 -9.21 5.20 8.61
N LEU A 25 -8.53 5.85 7.66
CA LEU A 25 -9.15 6.24 6.40
C LEU A 25 -9.45 5.01 5.53
N SER A 26 -8.47 4.13 5.37
CA SER A 26 -8.67 2.87 4.63
C SER A 26 -9.68 1.98 5.31
N ARG A 27 -9.70 1.94 6.65
CA ARG A 27 -10.71 1.19 7.41
C ARG A 27 -12.12 1.71 7.13
N ALA A 28 -12.34 3.02 7.24
CA ALA A 28 -13.65 3.63 6.97
C ALA A 28 -14.11 3.37 5.52
N MET A 29 -13.21 3.44 4.56
CA MET A 29 -13.50 3.10 3.16
C MET A 29 -13.92 1.63 3.02
N ILE A 30 -13.18 0.69 3.61
CA ILE A 30 -13.46 -0.74 3.58
C ILE A 30 -14.83 -1.04 4.18
N GLU A 31 -15.13 -0.46 5.33
CA GLU A 31 -16.42 -0.61 6.02
C GLU A 31 -17.58 -0.03 5.19
N SER A 32 -17.38 1.13 4.54
CA SER A 32 -18.40 1.74 3.68
C SER A 32 -18.77 0.90 2.45
N MET A 33 -17.86 0.04 2.02
CA MET A 33 -18.07 -0.91 0.93
C MET A 33 -18.61 -2.28 1.40
N GLU A 34 -18.98 -2.39 2.67
CA GLU A 34 -19.46 -3.64 3.29
C GLU A 34 -18.44 -4.81 3.22
N LEU A 35 -17.15 -4.47 3.12
CA LEU A 35 -16.06 -5.43 3.19
C LEU A 35 -15.71 -5.76 4.64
N VAL A 36 -15.09 -6.90 4.86
CA VAL A 36 -14.58 -7.29 6.18
C VAL A 36 -13.12 -6.85 6.31
N SER A 37 -12.88 -5.79 7.09
CA SER A 37 -11.54 -5.30 7.39
C SER A 37 -10.80 -6.27 8.32
N VAL A 38 -9.60 -6.69 7.92
CA VAL A 38 -8.72 -7.54 8.73
C VAL A 38 -7.40 -6.81 8.95
N PRO A 39 -7.19 -6.18 10.11
CA PRO A 39 -5.96 -5.47 10.42
C PRO A 39 -4.83 -6.46 10.65
N LEU A 40 -3.73 -6.31 9.90
CA LEU A 40 -2.54 -7.15 10.00
C LEU A 40 -1.29 -6.30 9.77
N ALA A 41 -0.19 -6.69 10.40
CA ALA A 41 1.12 -6.17 10.07
C ALA A 41 1.54 -6.57 8.64
N LEU A 42 2.27 -5.70 7.97
CA LEU A 42 2.66 -5.91 6.56
C LEU A 42 3.36 -7.26 6.28
N PRO A 43 4.27 -7.77 7.14
CA PRO A 43 4.91 -9.07 6.93
C PRO A 43 3.94 -10.27 6.92
N ASP A 44 2.78 -10.13 7.58
CA ASP A 44 1.82 -11.23 7.74
C ASP A 44 0.85 -11.37 6.57
N VAL A 45 0.83 -10.39 5.65
CA VAL A 45 -0.13 -10.35 4.54
C VAL A 45 0.03 -11.54 3.59
N LEU A 46 1.27 -11.87 3.20
CA LEU A 46 1.53 -12.97 2.26
C LEU A 46 1.08 -14.33 2.83
N SER A 47 1.38 -14.60 4.09
CA SER A 47 0.95 -15.82 4.77
C SER A 47 -0.56 -15.88 4.93
N SER A 48 -1.19 -14.74 5.26
CA SER A 48 -2.64 -14.63 5.41
C SER A 48 -3.41 -14.78 4.09
N LEU A 49 -2.85 -14.31 2.98
CA LEU A 49 -3.36 -14.61 1.63
C LEU A 49 -3.24 -16.10 1.29
N SER A 50 -2.13 -16.74 1.71
CA SER A 50 -1.88 -18.15 1.45
C SER A 50 -2.83 -19.07 2.23
N THR A 51 -3.16 -18.71 3.46
CA THR A 51 -4.02 -19.49 4.36
C THR A 51 -5.51 -19.14 4.23
N GLY A 52 -5.85 -18.08 3.49
CA GLY A 52 -7.23 -17.63 3.33
C GLY A 52 -7.80 -16.86 4.53
N ILE A 53 -6.94 -16.44 5.47
CA ILE A 53 -7.33 -15.51 6.54
C ILE A 53 -7.85 -14.22 5.91
N ILE A 54 -7.20 -13.74 4.85
CA ILE A 54 -7.68 -12.67 3.98
C ILE A 54 -7.83 -13.17 2.54
N ASN A 55 -8.72 -12.53 1.79
CA ASN A 55 -8.98 -12.87 0.39
C ASN A 55 -8.55 -11.74 -0.57
N ALA A 56 -8.32 -10.54 -0.04
CA ALA A 56 -7.96 -9.37 -0.81
C ALA A 56 -6.96 -8.49 -0.05
N ALA A 57 -6.20 -7.72 -0.81
CA ALA A 57 -5.29 -6.70 -0.30
C ALA A 57 -5.20 -5.56 -1.31
N TYR A 58 -4.83 -4.36 -0.85
CA TYR A 58 -4.55 -3.22 -1.69
C TYR A 58 -3.11 -2.77 -1.50
N ALA A 59 -2.45 -2.44 -2.58
CA ALA A 59 -1.11 -1.86 -2.58
C ALA A 59 -0.80 -1.32 -3.98
N PRO A 60 0.18 -0.41 -4.11
CA PRO A 60 0.74 -0.06 -5.41
C PRO A 60 1.28 -1.31 -6.13
N PRO A 61 1.24 -1.35 -7.47
CA PRO A 61 1.72 -2.52 -8.25
C PRO A 61 3.14 -2.95 -7.87
N LEU A 62 4.04 -1.99 -7.67
CA LEU A 62 5.43 -2.28 -7.26
C LEU A 62 5.48 -2.95 -5.88
N GLY A 63 4.64 -2.53 -4.94
CA GLY A 63 4.54 -3.16 -3.62
C GLY A 63 4.07 -4.61 -3.70
N ILE A 64 3.07 -4.90 -4.54
CA ILE A 64 2.57 -6.25 -4.78
C ILE A 64 3.67 -7.17 -5.31
N LEU A 65 4.51 -6.67 -6.21
CA LEU A 65 5.65 -7.42 -6.75
C LEU A 65 6.75 -7.60 -5.70
N ALA A 66 7.16 -6.53 -5.04
CA ALA A 66 8.24 -6.56 -4.04
C ALA A 66 7.93 -7.47 -2.84
N LEU A 67 6.67 -7.47 -2.38
CA LEU A 67 6.18 -8.31 -1.29
C LEU A 67 5.72 -9.70 -1.73
N GLN A 68 5.90 -10.03 -3.01
CA GLN A 68 5.56 -11.32 -3.60
C GLN A 68 4.08 -11.74 -3.49
N TRP A 69 3.17 -10.79 -3.26
CA TRP A 69 1.74 -11.07 -3.14
C TRP A 69 1.15 -11.63 -4.44
N HIS A 70 1.71 -11.24 -5.60
CA HIS A 70 1.32 -11.76 -6.90
C HIS A 70 1.39 -13.29 -7.00
N THR A 71 2.19 -13.96 -6.16
CA THR A 71 2.28 -15.42 -6.13
C THR A 71 1.04 -16.09 -5.53
N LYS A 72 0.21 -15.35 -4.78
CA LYS A 72 -0.96 -15.87 -4.06
C LYS A 72 -2.29 -15.32 -4.54
N ILE A 73 -2.27 -14.25 -5.32
CA ILE A 73 -3.46 -13.63 -5.88
C ILE A 73 -3.68 -14.10 -7.33
N LYS A 74 -4.94 -14.09 -7.76
CA LYS A 74 -5.34 -14.52 -9.11
C LYS A 74 -5.99 -13.41 -9.92
N TYR A 75 -6.49 -12.38 -9.26
CA TYR A 75 -7.31 -11.33 -9.87
C TYR A 75 -6.82 -9.95 -9.46
N LEU A 76 -6.73 -9.07 -10.44
CA LEU A 76 -6.57 -7.64 -10.25
C LEU A 76 -7.95 -7.00 -10.42
N VAL A 77 -8.38 -6.25 -9.42
CA VAL A 77 -9.56 -5.40 -9.52
C VAL A 77 -9.07 -4.03 -9.98
N ASP A 78 -9.41 -3.67 -11.20
CA ASP A 78 -9.05 -2.38 -11.80
C ASP A 78 -10.03 -1.30 -11.31
N PHE A 79 -9.84 -0.94 -10.05
CA PHE A 79 -10.59 0.13 -9.39
C PHE A 79 -9.62 0.96 -8.55
N PRO A 80 -9.41 2.24 -8.87
CA PRO A 80 -8.53 3.10 -8.09
C PRO A 80 -9.17 3.39 -6.73
N THR A 81 -8.62 2.80 -5.68
CA THR A 81 -9.15 2.93 -4.31
C THR A 81 -8.59 4.12 -3.57
N THR A 82 -7.34 4.49 -3.84
CA THR A 82 -6.64 5.54 -3.09
C THR A 82 -5.44 6.07 -3.87
N PHE A 83 -4.97 7.25 -3.46
CA PHE A 83 -3.71 7.81 -3.90
C PHE A 83 -2.64 7.56 -2.84
N SER A 84 -1.49 7.05 -3.26
CA SER A 84 -0.34 6.92 -2.36
C SER A 84 0.53 8.17 -2.48
N ILE A 85 0.85 8.78 -1.34
CA ILE A 85 1.79 9.90 -1.25
C ILE A 85 3.01 9.40 -0.49
N GLY A 86 4.17 9.44 -1.15
CA GLY A 86 5.46 9.16 -0.53
C GLY A 86 6.22 10.47 -0.26
N ALA A 87 6.96 10.52 0.84
CA ALA A 87 7.84 11.64 1.15
C ALA A 87 9.20 11.14 1.65
N LEU A 88 10.25 11.76 1.16
CA LEU A 88 11.59 11.60 1.72
C LEU A 88 11.79 12.67 2.80
N LEU A 89 11.90 12.25 4.05
CA LEU A 89 12.01 13.14 5.20
C LEU A 89 13.39 13.03 5.84
N VAL A 90 13.95 14.18 6.20
CA VAL A 90 15.15 14.27 7.01
C VAL A 90 14.83 15.16 8.21
N SER A 91 15.12 14.69 9.43
CA SER A 91 14.88 15.49 10.63
C SER A 91 15.76 16.74 10.67
N ASP A 92 15.26 17.85 11.22
CA ASP A 92 16.01 19.09 11.35
C ASP A 92 17.32 18.91 12.11
N LYS A 93 17.33 18.03 13.10
CA LYS A 93 18.54 17.67 13.87
C LYS A 93 19.64 17.06 13.00
N VAL A 94 19.31 16.30 11.98
CA VAL A 94 20.24 15.72 11.01
C VAL A 94 20.56 16.74 9.93
N TRP A 95 19.53 17.39 9.40
CA TRP A 95 19.66 18.38 8.31
C TRP A 95 20.61 19.52 8.66
N SER A 96 20.50 20.09 9.86
CA SER A 96 21.37 21.17 10.33
C SER A 96 22.85 20.80 10.46
N LYS A 97 23.19 19.51 10.50
CA LYS A 97 24.58 19.03 10.53
C LYS A 97 25.19 18.82 9.14
N ILE A 98 24.38 18.87 8.10
CA ILE A 98 24.81 18.71 6.71
C ILE A 98 25.26 20.08 6.18
N SER A 99 26.42 20.11 5.52
CA SER A 99 26.91 21.37 4.94
C SER A 99 25.95 21.92 3.87
N PRO A 100 25.84 23.22 3.67
CA PRO A 100 24.95 23.82 2.69
C PRO A 100 25.13 23.29 1.25
N ALA A 101 26.38 22.98 0.89
CA ALA A 101 26.66 22.37 -0.42
C ALA A 101 26.05 20.97 -0.55
N HIS A 102 26.14 20.15 0.48
CA HIS A 102 25.52 18.82 0.48
C HIS A 102 24.00 18.88 0.59
N GLN A 103 23.44 19.84 1.35
CA GLN A 103 21.98 20.05 1.40
C GLN A 103 21.43 20.35 -0.01
N LYS A 104 22.08 21.24 -0.75
CA LYS A 104 21.71 21.56 -2.12
C LYS A 104 21.80 20.32 -3.02
N LEU A 105 22.88 19.57 -2.94
CA LEU A 105 23.06 18.33 -3.72
C LEU A 105 21.97 17.29 -3.42
N ILE A 106 21.63 17.09 -2.13
CA ILE A 106 20.56 16.17 -1.73
C ILE A 106 19.23 16.61 -2.33
N GLN A 107 18.89 17.90 -2.28
CA GLN A 107 17.65 18.44 -2.85
C GLN A 107 17.59 18.23 -4.37
N GLU A 108 18.67 18.52 -5.09
CA GLU A 108 18.75 18.35 -6.55
C GLU A 108 18.59 16.89 -6.96
N ILE A 109 19.32 15.98 -6.29
CA ILE A 109 19.27 14.53 -6.57
C ILE A 109 17.88 13.98 -6.21
N SER A 110 17.34 14.34 -5.06
CA SER A 110 16.01 13.90 -4.63
C SER A 110 14.93 14.34 -5.62
N ALA A 111 14.96 15.61 -6.04
CA ALA A 111 14.00 16.13 -7.02
C ALA A 111 14.06 15.37 -8.37
N LYS A 112 15.29 15.02 -8.82
CA LYS A 112 15.47 14.22 -10.03
C LYS A 112 14.81 12.84 -9.89
N TYR A 113 15.14 12.10 -8.84
CA TYR A 113 14.62 10.73 -8.67
C TYR A 113 13.13 10.67 -8.34
N VAL A 114 12.59 11.65 -7.60
CA VAL A 114 11.13 11.77 -7.40
C VAL A 114 10.41 11.97 -8.74
N LYS A 115 10.99 12.78 -9.65
CA LYS A 115 10.41 12.98 -10.98
C LYS A 115 10.49 11.71 -11.86
N GLU A 116 11.55 10.91 -11.72
CA GLU A 116 11.70 9.66 -12.47
C GLU A 116 10.80 8.53 -11.93
N ALA A 117 10.39 8.61 -10.65
CA ALA A 117 9.54 7.61 -9.99
C ALA A 117 8.02 7.83 -10.23
N ASN A 118 7.61 9.02 -10.69
CA ASN A 118 6.22 9.38 -11.02
C ASN A 118 5.98 9.31 -12.54
#